data_e15aa21a0ecee0984c2223a28d50f2e4
#
_entry.id   e15aa21a0ecee0984c2223a28d50f2e4
#
_cell.length_a   1.000
_cell.length_b   1.000
_cell.length_c   1.000
_cell.angle_alpha   90.00
_cell.angle_beta   90.00
_cell.angle_gamma   90.00
#
_symmetry.space_group_name_H-M   'P 1'
#
loop_
_entity.id
_entity.type
_entity.pdbx_description
1 polymer ?
#
loop_
_entity_poly.entity_id
_entity_poly.type
_entity_poly.pdbx_seq_one_letter_code
_entity_poly.pdbx_strand_id
1 'polypeptide(L)'
;SREIEDKCRELLPPDLLDINDRFLAFINRPLHQSYEVSVAGGAVYAGEYPGDKDEEIAKQKIERMHHFGIRHFIDLTEEGELCPYNYLLPSDTTYTRFPIIDCGVPKSIESVRRLLLRIEELKKMEGYVYVHCWGGVGRTGTIVACYLFQNEEEPDLNKTLEVLRGRFSEMPKSAYRETPETKEQINFIEQFINSNKAYKEDKAKRVPDSIRGCLMAGAAGDALGYEVEFMSRRAILSRFGEQGITKFALDSNGK
;
A
#
# COMPACT_ATOMS: atom_id res chain seq x y z
N SER A 1 -25.30 6.48 13.47
CA SER A 1 -25.46 5.02 13.67
C SER A 1 -26.48 4.52 12.64
N ARG A 2 -26.32 3.33 12.08
CA ARG A 2 -27.22 2.71 11.08
C ARG A 2 -28.71 2.78 11.47
N GLU A 3 -29.01 2.63 12.75
CA GLU A 3 -30.37 2.69 13.27
C GLU A 3 -31.06 4.06 13.07
N ILE A 4 -30.29 5.15 13.09
CA ILE A 4 -30.81 6.52 12.81
C ILE A 4 -31.00 6.69 11.31
N GLU A 5 -30.11 6.17 10.48
CA GLU A 5 -30.21 6.20 9.02
C GLU A 5 -31.43 5.42 8.52
N ASP A 6 -31.64 4.20 9.05
CA ASP A 6 -32.80 3.38 8.69
C ASP A 6 -34.12 4.03 9.10
N LYS A 7 -34.16 4.65 10.27
CA LYS A 7 -35.34 5.37 10.75
C LYS A 7 -35.63 6.67 10.00
N CYS A 8 -34.59 7.37 9.51
CA CYS A 8 -34.74 8.52 8.62
C CYS A 8 -35.28 8.09 7.23
N ARG A 9 -34.86 6.95 6.70
CA ARG A 9 -35.36 6.41 5.43
C ARG A 9 -36.85 6.02 5.48
N GLU A 10 -37.32 5.54 6.62
CA GLU A 10 -38.74 5.19 6.81
C GLU A 10 -39.68 6.42 6.93
N LEU A 11 -39.14 7.56 7.34
CA LEU A 11 -39.92 8.74 7.70
C LEU A 11 -39.89 9.88 6.64
N LEU A 12 -38.99 9.83 5.67
CA LEU A 12 -38.82 10.89 4.67
C LEU A 12 -39.55 10.59 3.36
N PRO A 13 -40.20 11.58 2.74
CA PRO A 13 -40.76 11.48 1.39
C PRO A 13 -39.66 11.15 0.35
N PRO A 14 -39.99 10.47 -0.78
CA PRO A 14 -39.01 10.03 -1.77
C PRO A 14 -38.10 11.13 -2.35
N ASP A 15 -38.61 12.34 -2.51
CA ASP A 15 -37.87 13.52 -2.97
C ASP A 15 -36.86 14.03 -1.92
N LEU A 16 -37.16 13.88 -0.64
CA LEU A 16 -36.27 14.21 0.46
C LEU A 16 -35.27 13.07 0.76
N LEU A 17 -35.60 11.82 0.41
CA LEU A 17 -34.67 10.69 0.51
C LEU A 17 -33.47 10.89 -0.42
N ASP A 18 -33.69 11.30 -1.67
CA ASP A 18 -32.58 11.60 -2.60
C ASP A 18 -31.65 12.71 -2.07
N ILE A 19 -32.24 13.77 -1.49
CA ILE A 19 -31.47 14.85 -0.86
C ILE A 19 -30.70 14.36 0.36
N ASN A 20 -31.33 13.52 1.19
CA ASN A 20 -30.69 12.96 2.38
C ASN A 20 -29.55 11.99 2.01
N ASP A 21 -29.74 11.10 1.04
CA ASP A 21 -28.72 10.19 0.54
C ASP A 21 -27.53 10.96 -0.07
N ARG A 22 -27.78 12.03 -0.80
CA ARG A 22 -26.75 12.94 -1.34
C ARG A 22 -26.02 13.70 -0.23
N PHE A 23 -26.73 14.14 0.80
CA PHE A 23 -26.14 14.79 1.97
C PHE A 23 -25.28 13.81 2.78
N LEU A 24 -25.79 12.60 3.06
CA LEU A 24 -25.03 11.53 3.73
C LEU A 24 -23.79 11.16 2.94
N ALA A 25 -23.90 10.99 1.62
CA ALA A 25 -22.75 10.75 0.76
C ALA A 25 -21.74 11.90 0.79
N PHE A 26 -22.21 13.15 0.94
CA PHE A 26 -21.35 14.32 1.07
C PHE A 26 -20.62 14.38 2.41
N ILE A 27 -21.29 14.10 3.53
CA ILE A 27 -20.65 14.14 4.87
C ILE A 27 -19.77 12.93 5.14
N ASN A 28 -20.00 11.80 4.45
CA ASN A 28 -19.22 10.56 4.61
C ASN A 28 -17.98 10.51 3.71
N ARG A 29 -17.55 11.63 3.13
CA ARG A 29 -16.34 11.73 2.28
C ARG A 29 -15.46 12.89 2.71
N PRO A 30 -14.13 12.73 2.63
CA PRO A 30 -13.21 13.83 2.95
C PRO A 30 -13.37 15.03 2.00
N LEU A 31 -13.58 14.78 0.71
CA LEU A 31 -13.92 15.78 -0.31
C LEU A 31 -15.09 15.31 -1.18
N HIS A 32 -15.75 16.22 -1.88
CA HIS A 32 -16.84 15.88 -2.79
C HIS A 32 -16.39 14.93 -3.92
N GLN A 33 -15.22 15.21 -4.49
CA GLN A 33 -14.58 14.38 -5.51
C GLN A 33 -13.57 13.43 -4.87
N SER A 34 -14.04 12.51 -4.02
CA SER A 34 -13.23 11.47 -3.39
C SER A 34 -14.04 10.21 -3.18
N TYR A 35 -13.35 9.10 -2.96
CA TYR A 35 -13.93 7.79 -2.72
C TYR A 35 -13.09 7.00 -1.73
N GLU A 36 -13.70 6.01 -1.10
CA GLU A 36 -13.02 5.10 -0.20
C GLU A 36 -12.39 3.95 -0.99
N VAL A 37 -11.11 3.69 -0.70
CA VAL A 37 -10.34 2.61 -1.34
C VAL A 37 -10.36 1.34 -0.49
N SER A 38 -10.15 1.47 0.82
CA SER A 38 -10.04 0.33 1.75
C SER A 38 -10.42 0.74 3.17
N VAL A 39 -11.13 -0.15 3.87
CA VAL A 39 -11.48 -0.02 5.30
C VAL A 39 -10.65 -0.95 6.20
N ALA A 40 -10.10 -2.03 5.67
CA ALA A 40 -9.40 -3.03 6.47
C ALA A 40 -8.06 -2.49 7.00
N GLY A 41 -7.89 -2.49 8.32
CA GLY A 41 -6.64 -2.10 8.97
C GLY A 41 -6.30 -0.61 8.92
N GLY A 42 -7.28 0.26 8.71
CA GLY A 42 -7.15 1.71 8.56
C GLY A 42 -7.66 2.17 7.19
N ALA A 43 -8.39 3.29 7.16
CA ALA A 43 -9.03 3.75 5.93
C ALA A 43 -8.04 4.45 5.00
N VAL A 44 -8.14 4.10 3.72
CA VAL A 44 -7.45 4.78 2.61
C VAL A 44 -8.52 5.40 1.72
N TYR A 45 -8.38 6.67 1.46
CA TYR A 45 -9.22 7.45 0.56
C TYR A 45 -8.42 7.92 -0.64
N ALA A 46 -9.10 8.13 -1.75
CA ALA A 46 -8.51 8.67 -2.96
C ALA A 46 -9.42 9.75 -3.58
N GLY A 47 -8.83 10.71 -4.29
CA GLY A 47 -9.64 11.75 -4.90
C GLY A 47 -8.86 12.89 -5.52
N GLU A 48 -9.53 14.05 -5.61
CA GLU A 48 -8.98 15.25 -6.20
C GLU A 48 -7.99 15.98 -5.30
N TYR A 49 -7.28 16.93 -5.90
CA TYR A 49 -6.33 17.81 -5.24
C TYR A 49 -7.00 18.65 -4.15
N PRO A 50 -6.47 18.66 -2.92
CA PRO A 50 -7.06 19.42 -1.83
C PRO A 50 -6.73 20.92 -1.86
N GLY A 51 -5.68 21.32 -2.59
CA GLY A 51 -5.33 22.73 -2.76
C GLY A 51 -6.27 23.49 -3.70
N ASP A 52 -6.10 24.79 -3.73
CA ASP A 52 -6.85 25.70 -4.61
C ASP A 52 -5.98 26.93 -4.94
N LYS A 53 -6.35 27.68 -5.99
CA LYS A 53 -5.74 29.00 -6.29
C LYS A 53 -6.14 30.05 -5.24
N ASP A 54 -7.34 29.90 -4.69
CA ASP A 54 -7.82 30.68 -3.56
C ASP A 54 -7.40 29.96 -2.27
N GLU A 55 -6.55 30.61 -1.48
CA GLU A 55 -5.99 30.06 -0.24
C GLU A 55 -7.08 29.77 0.80
N GLU A 56 -8.12 30.59 0.87
CA GLU A 56 -9.21 30.37 1.83
C GLU A 56 -10.03 29.13 1.47
N ILE A 57 -10.27 28.89 0.18
CA ILE A 57 -10.91 27.65 -0.30
C ILE A 57 -10.02 26.43 0.00
N ALA A 58 -8.70 26.52 -0.26
CA ALA A 58 -7.77 25.46 0.07
C ALA A 58 -7.79 25.14 1.57
N LYS A 59 -7.75 26.16 2.43
CA LYS A 59 -7.80 26.01 3.88
C LYS A 59 -9.09 25.33 4.34
N GLN A 60 -10.25 25.73 3.83
CA GLN A 60 -11.52 25.09 4.16
C GLN A 60 -11.56 23.59 3.75
N LYS A 61 -11.00 23.26 2.57
CA LYS A 61 -10.86 21.86 2.14
C LYS A 61 -9.98 21.06 3.11
N ILE A 62 -8.82 21.60 3.48
CA ILE A 62 -7.88 20.96 4.41
C ILE A 62 -8.52 20.80 5.80
N GLU A 63 -9.16 21.82 6.34
CA GLU A 63 -9.86 21.74 7.63
C GLU A 63 -10.96 20.68 7.61
N ARG A 64 -11.75 20.62 6.54
CA ARG A 64 -12.75 19.56 6.35
C ARG A 64 -12.13 18.17 6.35
N MET A 65 -11.04 17.95 5.57
CA MET A 65 -10.35 16.67 5.50
C MET A 65 -9.78 16.28 6.86
N HIS A 66 -9.21 17.24 7.58
CA HIS A 66 -8.68 17.01 8.92
C HIS A 66 -9.77 16.62 9.92
N HIS A 67 -10.93 17.29 9.90
CA HIS A 67 -12.11 16.93 10.71
C HIS A 67 -12.65 15.55 10.35
N PHE A 68 -12.59 15.17 9.07
CA PHE A 68 -12.98 13.84 8.61
C PHE A 68 -12.05 12.74 9.15
N GLY A 69 -10.82 13.09 9.55
CA GLY A 69 -9.84 12.15 10.07
C GLY A 69 -8.64 11.89 9.15
N ILE A 70 -8.51 12.60 8.02
CA ILE A 70 -7.32 12.52 7.17
C ILE A 70 -6.13 13.12 7.93
N ARG A 71 -5.05 12.34 8.04
CA ARG A 71 -3.79 12.75 8.67
C ARG A 71 -2.58 12.56 7.76
N HIS A 72 -2.71 11.73 6.71
CA HIS A 72 -1.60 11.35 5.86
C HIS A 72 -1.93 11.66 4.40
N PHE A 73 -1.20 12.60 3.80
CA PHE A 73 -1.42 13.05 2.43
C PHE A 73 -0.33 12.49 1.52
N ILE A 74 -0.74 11.83 0.43
CA ILE A 74 0.12 11.34 -0.64
C ILE A 74 -0.22 12.08 -1.91
N ASP A 75 0.67 12.98 -2.29
CA ASP A 75 0.54 13.85 -3.46
C ASP A 75 1.29 13.27 -4.65
N LEU A 76 0.55 12.92 -5.69
CA LEU A 76 1.07 12.36 -6.93
C LEU A 76 1.42 13.43 -7.99
N THR A 77 1.22 14.70 -7.70
CA THR A 77 1.56 15.80 -8.63
C THR A 77 3.04 16.12 -8.61
N GLU A 78 3.53 16.70 -9.71
CA GLU A 78 4.89 17.23 -9.77
C GLU A 78 5.02 18.54 -8.98
N GLU A 79 6.23 18.86 -8.58
CA GLU A 79 6.50 20.13 -7.93
C GLU A 79 6.26 21.30 -8.89
N GLY A 80 5.48 22.28 -8.45
CA GLY A 80 5.12 23.43 -9.28
C GLY A 80 3.99 23.20 -10.28
N GLU A 81 3.43 21.99 -10.36
CA GLU A 81 2.28 21.69 -11.22
C GLU A 81 1.01 22.46 -10.78
N LEU A 82 0.76 22.53 -9.49
CA LEU A 82 -0.40 23.17 -8.88
C LEU A 82 0.02 24.10 -7.73
N CYS A 83 -0.90 24.99 -7.32
CA CYS A 83 -0.69 25.83 -6.14
C CYS A 83 -0.46 24.94 -4.90
N PRO A 84 0.66 25.05 -4.18
CA PRO A 84 0.96 24.18 -3.05
C PRO A 84 -0.05 24.39 -1.90
N TYR A 85 -0.37 23.32 -1.19
CA TYR A 85 -1.24 23.36 -0.01
C TYR A 85 -0.57 22.81 1.26
N ASN A 86 0.59 22.18 1.12
CA ASN A 86 1.29 21.49 2.21
C ASN A 86 1.62 22.39 3.40
N TYR A 87 1.77 23.70 3.19
CA TYR A 87 1.99 24.68 4.26
C TYR A 87 0.72 24.99 5.09
N LEU A 88 -0.47 24.62 4.59
CA LEU A 88 -1.74 24.74 5.29
C LEU A 88 -2.06 23.54 6.18
N LEU A 89 -1.28 22.48 6.09
CA LEU A 89 -1.52 21.24 6.81
C LEU A 89 -1.30 21.42 8.32
N PRO A 90 -2.22 20.94 9.18
CA PRO A 90 -2.02 20.90 10.62
C PRO A 90 -0.77 20.11 11.03
N SER A 91 -0.20 20.45 12.18
CA SER A 91 1.07 19.88 12.67
C SER A 91 1.03 18.37 12.99
N ASP A 92 -0.17 17.82 13.18
CA ASP A 92 -0.42 16.39 13.41
C ASP A 92 -0.60 15.58 12.12
N THR A 93 -0.31 16.19 10.95
CA THR A 93 -0.42 15.56 9.64
C THR A 93 0.94 15.26 9.03
N THR A 94 0.97 14.31 8.09
CA THR A 94 2.15 14.02 7.27
C THR A 94 1.87 14.24 5.79
N TYR A 95 2.87 14.72 5.08
CA TYR A 95 2.81 14.95 3.64
C TYR A 95 3.95 14.20 2.95
N THR A 96 3.59 13.43 1.91
CA THR A 96 4.54 12.68 1.08
C THR A 96 4.26 12.99 -0.37
N ARG A 97 5.27 13.50 -1.11
CA ARG A 97 5.17 13.67 -2.55
C ARG A 97 5.75 12.46 -3.27
N PHE A 98 4.97 11.90 -4.20
CA PHE A 98 5.37 10.84 -5.12
C PHE A 98 5.05 11.28 -6.54
N PRO A 99 5.93 12.07 -7.19
CA PRO A 99 5.60 12.76 -8.41
C PRO A 99 5.46 11.81 -9.61
N ILE A 100 4.35 11.96 -10.32
CA ILE A 100 4.05 11.31 -11.58
C ILE A 100 3.66 12.41 -12.57
N ILE A 101 4.27 12.42 -13.75
CA ILE A 101 3.94 13.36 -14.84
C ILE A 101 2.45 13.27 -15.16
N ASP A 102 1.82 14.40 -15.44
CA ASP A 102 0.38 14.39 -15.76
C ASP A 102 0.06 13.48 -16.95
N CYS A 103 -1.03 12.74 -16.85
CA CYS A 103 -1.41 11.65 -17.76
C CYS A 103 -0.37 10.51 -17.90
N GLY A 104 0.75 10.57 -17.18
CA GLY A 104 1.84 9.59 -17.22
C GLY A 104 1.69 8.45 -16.22
N VAL A 105 2.79 7.71 -16.06
CA VAL A 105 2.92 6.54 -15.19
C VAL A 105 4.07 6.72 -14.20
N PRO A 106 4.09 5.97 -13.08
CA PRO A 106 5.21 5.99 -12.14
C PRO A 106 6.55 5.63 -12.80
N LYS A 107 7.66 6.16 -12.25
CA LYS A 107 9.02 5.93 -12.78
C LYS A 107 9.44 4.46 -12.83
N SER A 108 8.98 3.65 -11.90
CA SER A 108 9.29 2.21 -11.84
C SER A 108 8.33 1.45 -10.94
N ILE A 109 8.21 0.15 -11.18
CA ILE A 109 7.45 -0.78 -10.32
C ILE A 109 7.99 -0.77 -8.90
N GLU A 110 9.31 -0.72 -8.73
CA GLU A 110 9.94 -0.71 -7.42
C GLU A 110 9.63 0.55 -6.62
N SER A 111 9.52 1.70 -7.27
CA SER A 111 9.08 2.94 -6.60
C SER A 111 7.65 2.84 -6.09
N VAL A 112 6.76 2.19 -6.86
CA VAL A 112 5.38 1.93 -6.43
C VAL A 112 5.34 0.96 -5.24
N ARG A 113 6.11 -0.13 -5.27
CA ARG A 113 6.21 -1.05 -4.12
C ARG A 113 6.57 -0.33 -2.82
N ARG A 114 7.57 0.56 -2.88
CA ARG A 114 7.97 1.38 -1.72
C ARG A 114 6.86 2.32 -1.25
N LEU A 115 6.14 2.93 -2.20
CA LEU A 115 4.99 3.76 -1.86
C LEU A 115 3.89 2.95 -1.17
N LEU A 116 3.56 1.75 -1.69
CA LEU A 116 2.54 0.89 -1.08
C LEU A 116 2.95 0.42 0.32
N LEU A 117 4.22 0.09 0.54
CA LEU A 117 4.74 -0.19 1.89
C LEU A 117 4.56 1.02 2.80
N ARG A 118 4.84 2.24 2.30
CA ARG A 118 4.63 3.47 3.07
C ARG A 118 3.16 3.70 3.41
N ILE A 119 2.23 3.42 2.50
CA ILE A 119 0.78 3.47 2.79
C ILE A 119 0.44 2.50 3.94
N GLU A 120 0.94 1.26 3.90
CA GLU A 120 0.69 0.28 4.96
C GLU A 120 1.31 0.67 6.33
N GLU A 121 2.42 1.40 6.33
CA GLU A 121 2.99 1.98 7.55
C GLU A 121 2.08 3.09 8.10
N LEU A 122 1.64 4.01 7.23
CA LEU A 122 0.78 5.13 7.60
C LEU A 122 -0.58 4.67 8.14
N LYS A 123 -1.16 3.60 7.58
CA LYS A 123 -2.40 2.99 8.08
C LYS A 123 -2.31 2.48 9.53
N LYS A 124 -1.11 2.20 10.03
CA LYS A 124 -0.89 1.78 11.43
C LYS A 124 -0.81 2.96 12.39
N MET A 125 -0.68 4.17 11.86
CA MET A 125 -0.68 5.40 12.64
C MET A 125 -2.11 5.89 12.86
N GLU A 126 -2.26 6.91 13.71
CA GLU A 126 -3.56 7.56 13.90
C GLU A 126 -3.99 8.33 12.65
N GLY A 127 -5.26 8.18 12.26
CA GLY A 127 -5.88 8.88 11.14
C GLY A 127 -5.88 8.06 9.83
N TYR A 128 -6.37 8.71 8.77
CA TYR A 128 -6.60 8.09 7.47
C TYR A 128 -5.61 8.60 6.43
N VAL A 129 -5.32 7.75 5.44
CA VAL A 129 -4.46 8.09 4.30
C VAL A 129 -5.31 8.63 3.16
N TYR A 130 -4.86 9.72 2.53
CA TYR A 130 -5.48 10.29 1.33
C TYR A 130 -4.49 10.35 0.18
N VAL A 131 -4.81 9.65 -0.91
CA VAL A 131 -3.99 9.59 -2.14
C VAL A 131 -4.65 10.43 -3.23
N HIS A 132 -3.93 11.38 -3.81
CA HIS A 132 -4.50 12.25 -4.83
C HIS A 132 -3.50 12.65 -5.92
N CYS A 133 -4.03 13.02 -7.07
CA CYS A 133 -3.33 13.82 -8.08
C CYS A 133 -4.09 15.15 -8.27
N TRP A 134 -4.21 15.66 -9.49
CA TRP A 134 -5.08 16.82 -9.74
C TRP A 134 -6.56 16.43 -9.70
N GLY A 135 -7.00 15.58 -10.63
CA GLY A 135 -8.41 15.19 -10.78
C GLY A 135 -8.85 13.99 -9.95
N GLY A 136 -7.93 13.24 -9.36
CA GLY A 136 -8.22 11.99 -8.65
C GLY A 136 -8.57 10.80 -9.57
N VAL A 137 -8.22 10.85 -10.86
CA VAL A 137 -8.67 9.90 -11.88
C VAL A 137 -7.51 9.02 -12.41
N GLY A 138 -6.61 9.58 -13.21
CA GLY A 138 -5.58 8.81 -13.93
C GLY A 138 -4.45 8.31 -13.04
N ARG A 139 -3.57 9.21 -12.59
CA ARG A 139 -2.42 8.90 -11.72
C ARG A 139 -2.87 8.25 -10.42
N THR A 140 -3.91 8.80 -9.81
CA THR A 140 -4.52 8.26 -8.59
C THR A 140 -5.06 6.85 -8.83
N GLY A 141 -5.83 6.64 -9.89
CA GLY A 141 -6.36 5.34 -10.27
C GLY A 141 -5.27 4.30 -10.50
N THR A 142 -4.14 4.69 -11.10
CA THR A 142 -2.98 3.80 -11.30
C THR A 142 -2.40 3.30 -9.97
N ILE A 143 -2.18 4.21 -9.01
CA ILE A 143 -1.65 3.82 -7.68
C ILE A 143 -2.69 3.00 -6.90
N VAL A 144 -3.96 3.41 -6.93
CA VAL A 144 -5.05 2.69 -6.26
C VAL A 144 -5.21 1.28 -6.82
N ALA A 145 -5.12 1.08 -8.16
CA ALA A 145 -5.15 -0.25 -8.75
C ALA A 145 -4.00 -1.14 -8.24
N CYS A 146 -2.78 -0.61 -8.21
CA CYS A 146 -1.64 -1.34 -7.66
C CYS A 146 -1.83 -1.68 -6.17
N TYR A 147 -2.44 -0.78 -5.40
CA TYR A 147 -2.77 -1.00 -4.00
C TYR A 147 -3.83 -2.09 -3.82
N LEU A 148 -4.93 -2.04 -4.56
CA LEU A 148 -6.01 -3.04 -4.52
C LEU A 148 -5.49 -4.43 -4.90
N PHE A 149 -4.71 -4.53 -5.98
CA PHE A 149 -4.07 -5.78 -6.38
C PHE A 149 -3.30 -6.46 -5.24
N GLN A 150 -2.59 -5.69 -4.43
CA GLN A 150 -1.74 -6.22 -3.37
C GLN A 150 -2.55 -6.86 -2.23
N ASN A 151 -3.82 -6.47 -2.06
CA ASN A 151 -4.71 -6.87 -0.98
C ASN A 151 -5.80 -7.89 -1.39
N GLU A 152 -5.82 -8.32 -2.66
CA GLU A 152 -6.76 -9.34 -3.16
C GLU A 152 -6.13 -10.74 -3.14
N GLU A 153 -6.96 -11.81 -2.91
CA GLU A 153 -6.48 -13.19 -2.80
C GLU A 153 -6.04 -13.78 -4.14
N GLU A 154 -6.78 -13.51 -5.23
CA GLU A 154 -6.48 -13.98 -6.59
C GLU A 154 -6.58 -12.84 -7.61
N PRO A 155 -5.69 -11.86 -7.51
CA PRO A 155 -5.81 -10.67 -8.30
C PRO A 155 -5.32 -10.89 -9.74
N ASP A 156 -6.13 -10.50 -10.70
CA ASP A 156 -5.75 -10.29 -12.10
C ASP A 156 -6.09 -8.84 -12.51
N LEU A 157 -5.65 -8.44 -13.70
CA LEU A 157 -5.86 -7.08 -14.19
C LEU A 157 -7.35 -6.72 -14.28
N ASN A 158 -8.18 -7.62 -14.83
CA ASN A 158 -9.60 -7.34 -15.06
C ASN A 158 -10.34 -7.17 -13.75
N LYS A 159 -10.10 -8.06 -12.78
CA LYS A 159 -10.68 -7.99 -11.44
C LYS A 159 -10.24 -6.74 -10.69
N THR A 160 -8.96 -6.42 -10.75
CA THR A 160 -8.42 -5.21 -10.14
C THR A 160 -9.07 -3.94 -10.71
N LEU A 161 -9.21 -3.87 -12.04
CA LEU A 161 -9.88 -2.73 -12.69
C LEU A 161 -11.39 -2.68 -12.41
N GLU A 162 -12.06 -3.82 -12.29
CA GLU A 162 -13.46 -3.89 -11.90
C GLU A 162 -13.67 -3.29 -10.49
N VAL A 163 -12.86 -3.73 -9.51
CA VAL A 163 -12.93 -3.22 -8.14
C VAL A 163 -12.59 -1.73 -8.08
N LEU A 164 -11.52 -1.30 -8.76
CA LEU A 164 -11.16 0.12 -8.86
C LEU A 164 -12.32 0.96 -9.40
N ARG A 165 -12.93 0.57 -10.52
CA ARG A 165 -14.03 1.29 -11.14
C ARG A 165 -15.28 1.29 -10.27
N GLY A 166 -15.54 0.18 -9.55
CA GLY A 166 -16.60 0.10 -8.55
C GLY A 166 -16.41 1.13 -7.43
N ARG A 167 -15.21 1.27 -6.87
CA ARG A 167 -14.90 2.30 -5.88
C ARG A 167 -14.98 3.72 -6.45
N PHE A 168 -14.38 3.92 -7.63
CA PHE A 168 -14.42 5.21 -8.33
C PHE A 168 -15.83 5.67 -8.70
N SER A 169 -16.77 4.74 -8.90
CA SER A 169 -18.17 5.07 -9.24
C SER A 169 -18.88 5.89 -8.17
N GLU A 170 -18.37 5.89 -6.94
CA GLU A 170 -18.84 6.72 -5.86
C GLU A 170 -18.50 8.23 -6.07
N MET A 171 -17.48 8.52 -6.87
CA MET A 171 -17.04 9.87 -7.15
C MET A 171 -17.89 10.49 -8.28
N PRO A 172 -18.47 11.70 -8.13
CA PRO A 172 -19.33 12.30 -9.15
C PRO A 172 -18.70 12.38 -10.54
N LYS A 173 -17.36 12.55 -10.65
CA LYS A 173 -16.64 12.55 -11.93
C LYS A 173 -16.75 11.24 -12.69
N SER A 174 -17.09 10.12 -12.07
CA SER A 174 -17.27 8.83 -12.74
C SER A 174 -18.37 8.85 -13.81
N ALA A 175 -19.30 9.80 -13.72
CA ALA A 175 -20.35 9.98 -14.72
C ALA A 175 -19.82 10.37 -16.12
N TYR A 176 -18.59 10.91 -16.21
CA TYR A 176 -18.00 11.41 -17.48
C TYR A 176 -16.49 11.17 -17.59
N ARG A 177 -15.86 10.49 -16.65
CA ARG A 177 -14.43 10.12 -16.66
C ARG A 177 -14.27 8.66 -16.31
N GLU A 178 -13.30 8.01 -16.93
CA GLU A 178 -12.92 6.63 -16.63
C GLU A 178 -11.57 6.59 -15.89
N THR A 179 -11.40 5.59 -15.04
CA THR A 179 -10.15 5.35 -14.32
C THR A 179 -9.62 3.94 -14.59
N PRO A 180 -8.32 3.77 -14.85
CA PRO A 180 -7.32 4.79 -15.22
C PRO A 180 -7.66 5.49 -16.55
N GLU A 181 -7.03 6.67 -16.81
CA GLU A 181 -7.38 7.52 -17.96
C GLU A 181 -6.70 7.09 -19.26
N THR A 182 -5.50 6.51 -19.18
CA THR A 182 -4.68 6.21 -20.36
C THR A 182 -4.35 4.72 -20.49
N LYS A 183 -4.10 4.28 -21.72
CA LYS A 183 -3.66 2.91 -22.00
C LYS A 183 -2.31 2.61 -21.35
N GLU A 184 -1.43 3.59 -21.29
CA GLU A 184 -0.11 3.49 -20.66
C GLU A 184 -0.24 3.22 -19.18
N GLN A 185 -1.21 3.84 -18.51
CA GLN A 185 -1.52 3.60 -17.09
C GLN A 185 -2.03 2.16 -16.89
N ILE A 186 -2.92 1.67 -17.74
CA ILE A 186 -3.42 0.28 -17.70
C ILE A 186 -2.26 -0.70 -17.94
N ASN A 187 -1.42 -0.46 -18.92
CA ASN A 187 -0.24 -1.28 -19.22
C ASN A 187 0.74 -1.31 -18.04
N PHE A 188 0.94 -0.18 -17.36
CA PHE A 188 1.77 -0.12 -16.17
C PHE A 188 1.22 -0.99 -15.04
N ILE A 189 -0.09 -0.93 -14.80
CA ILE A 189 -0.76 -1.79 -13.79
C ILE A 189 -0.56 -3.27 -14.13
N GLU A 190 -0.72 -3.66 -15.40
CA GLU A 190 -0.49 -5.02 -15.85
C GLU A 190 0.96 -5.48 -15.60
N GLN A 191 1.93 -4.65 -15.93
CA GLN A 191 3.35 -4.91 -15.66
C GLN A 191 3.62 -5.06 -14.15
N PHE A 192 3.00 -4.20 -13.32
CA PHE A 192 3.10 -4.29 -11.87
C PHE A 192 2.55 -5.62 -11.35
N ILE A 193 1.38 -6.05 -11.82
CA ILE A 193 0.73 -7.31 -11.48
C ILE A 193 1.65 -8.50 -11.84
N ASN A 194 2.13 -8.56 -13.07
CA ASN A 194 2.97 -9.65 -13.56
C ASN A 194 4.31 -9.72 -12.80
N SER A 195 4.92 -8.57 -12.53
CA SER A 195 6.16 -8.49 -11.73
C SER A 195 5.96 -8.95 -10.28
N ASN A 196 4.81 -8.69 -9.67
CA ASN A 196 4.55 -9.13 -8.29
C ASN A 196 4.19 -10.62 -8.22
N LYS A 197 3.51 -11.19 -9.22
CA LYS A 197 3.28 -12.64 -9.32
C LYS A 197 4.62 -13.38 -9.39
N ALA A 198 5.51 -12.96 -10.29
CA ALA A 198 6.85 -13.54 -10.42
C ALA A 198 7.66 -13.43 -9.12
N TYR A 199 7.59 -12.28 -8.42
CA TYR A 199 8.27 -12.08 -7.13
C TYR A 199 7.73 -13.01 -6.03
N LYS A 200 6.40 -13.18 -5.93
CA LYS A 200 5.78 -14.10 -4.96
C LYS A 200 6.17 -15.54 -5.23
N GLU A 201 6.21 -15.98 -6.50
CA GLU A 201 6.64 -17.33 -6.90
C GLU A 201 8.12 -17.59 -6.58
N ASP A 202 9.02 -16.66 -6.89
CA ASP A 202 10.44 -16.76 -6.58
C ASP A 202 10.67 -16.82 -5.06
N LYS A 203 10.00 -15.97 -4.29
CA LYS A 203 10.05 -16.00 -2.82
C LYS A 203 9.53 -17.32 -2.26
N ALA A 204 8.44 -17.86 -2.79
CA ALA A 204 7.89 -19.14 -2.36
C ALA A 204 8.85 -20.31 -2.63
N LYS A 205 9.63 -20.24 -3.71
CA LYS A 205 10.68 -21.24 -4.03
C LYS A 205 11.90 -21.12 -3.10
N ARG A 206 12.34 -19.90 -2.78
CA ARG A 206 13.56 -19.66 -1.99
C ARG A 206 13.42 -19.99 -0.50
N VAL A 207 12.22 -19.83 0.08
CA VAL A 207 11.98 -20.08 1.51
C VAL A 207 12.28 -21.53 1.90
N PRO A 208 11.79 -22.57 1.17
CA PRO A 208 12.14 -23.95 1.47
C PRO A 208 13.66 -24.24 1.38
N ASP A 209 14.35 -23.68 0.38
CA ASP A 209 15.79 -23.87 0.20
C ASP A 209 16.60 -23.18 1.30
N SER A 210 16.17 -22.01 1.77
CA SER A 210 16.80 -21.32 2.90
C SER A 210 16.64 -22.11 4.20
N ILE A 211 15.45 -22.67 4.45
CA ILE A 211 15.18 -23.52 5.62
C ILE A 211 16.04 -24.79 5.55
N ARG A 212 16.08 -25.45 4.40
CA ARG A 212 16.92 -26.64 4.17
C ARG A 212 18.41 -26.35 4.41
N GLY A 213 18.91 -25.22 3.87
CA GLY A 213 20.29 -24.79 4.06
C GLY A 213 20.61 -24.52 5.53
N CYS A 214 19.70 -23.88 6.26
CA CYS A 214 19.87 -23.62 7.69
C CYS A 214 19.91 -24.91 8.52
N LEU A 215 19.01 -25.87 8.26
CA LEU A 215 18.97 -27.16 8.93
C LEU A 215 20.21 -28.00 8.62
N MET A 216 20.64 -28.02 7.36
CA MET A 216 21.85 -28.76 6.96
C MET A 216 23.12 -28.16 7.57
N ALA A 217 23.22 -26.82 7.62
CA ALA A 217 24.37 -26.15 8.25
C ALA A 217 24.39 -26.39 9.76
N GLY A 218 23.25 -26.40 10.43
CA GLY A 218 23.12 -26.74 11.85
C GLY A 218 23.55 -28.18 12.12
N ALA A 219 23.01 -29.15 11.38
CA ALA A 219 23.38 -30.57 11.52
C ALA A 219 24.85 -30.83 11.22
N ALA A 220 25.42 -30.18 10.20
CA ALA A 220 26.87 -30.30 9.91
C ALA A 220 27.72 -29.69 11.02
N GLY A 221 27.29 -28.55 11.59
CA GLY A 221 27.95 -27.91 12.73
C GLY A 221 27.98 -28.82 13.96
N ASP A 222 26.86 -29.42 14.30
CA ASP A 222 26.71 -30.36 15.42
C ASP A 222 27.57 -31.61 15.20
N ALA A 223 27.53 -32.21 14.01
CA ALA A 223 28.33 -33.39 13.68
C ALA A 223 29.84 -33.11 13.71
N LEU A 224 30.28 -31.92 13.26
CA LEU A 224 31.68 -31.51 13.36
C LEU A 224 32.10 -31.19 14.80
N GLY A 225 31.16 -30.65 15.60
CA GLY A 225 31.41 -30.29 16.99
C GLY A 225 31.38 -31.46 17.98
N TYR A 226 30.71 -32.57 17.64
CA TYR A 226 30.48 -33.69 18.55
C TYR A 226 31.76 -34.27 19.21
N GLU A 227 32.83 -34.45 18.44
CA GLU A 227 34.10 -34.97 18.97
C GLU A 227 34.83 -34.03 19.93
N VAL A 228 34.48 -32.76 19.96
CA VAL A 228 35.18 -31.74 20.73
C VAL A 228 34.29 -31.05 21.78
N GLU A 229 33.03 -31.48 21.90
CA GLU A 229 32.03 -30.86 22.79
C GLU A 229 32.53 -30.68 24.22
N PHE A 230 33.35 -31.64 24.69
CA PHE A 230 33.93 -31.61 26.04
C PHE A 230 35.45 -31.32 26.05
N MET A 231 36.04 -30.90 24.93
CA MET A 231 37.46 -30.61 24.82
C MET A 231 37.78 -29.14 25.07
N SER A 232 38.88 -28.85 25.76
CA SER A 232 39.38 -27.50 25.87
C SER A 232 39.91 -27.01 24.51
N ARG A 233 39.88 -25.67 24.27
CA ARG A 233 40.44 -25.09 23.04
C ARG A 233 41.88 -25.54 22.77
N ARG A 234 42.71 -25.68 23.82
CA ARG A 234 44.10 -26.13 23.70
C ARG A 234 44.18 -27.57 23.21
N ALA A 235 43.28 -28.42 23.69
CA ALA A 235 43.23 -29.82 23.25
C ALA A 235 42.75 -29.94 21.80
N ILE A 236 41.79 -29.10 21.38
CA ILE A 236 41.30 -29.01 20.00
C ILE A 236 42.43 -28.61 19.04
N LEU A 237 43.14 -27.52 19.35
CA LEU A 237 44.25 -27.04 18.54
C LEU A 237 45.42 -28.05 18.47
N SER A 238 45.69 -28.75 19.57
CA SER A 238 46.72 -29.81 19.60
C SER A 238 46.35 -31.00 18.74
N ARG A 239 45.07 -31.38 18.65
CA ARG A 239 44.61 -32.57 17.91
C ARG A 239 44.32 -32.29 16.42
N PHE A 240 43.78 -31.11 16.10
CA PHE A 240 43.27 -30.79 14.77
C PHE A 240 44.05 -29.65 14.08
N GLY A 241 45.04 -29.03 14.74
CA GLY A 241 45.82 -27.92 14.22
C GLY A 241 45.07 -26.57 14.30
N GLU A 242 45.72 -25.53 13.78
CA GLU A 242 45.18 -24.12 13.86
C GLU A 242 43.87 -23.94 13.09
N GLN A 243 43.58 -24.74 12.09
CA GLN A 243 42.34 -24.67 11.29
C GLN A 243 41.15 -25.35 11.98
N GLY A 244 41.37 -26.06 13.09
CA GLY A 244 40.32 -26.77 13.79
C GLY A 244 39.79 -27.98 13.02
N ILE A 245 38.55 -28.39 13.30
CA ILE A 245 37.92 -29.56 12.68
C ILE A 245 37.41 -29.20 11.29
N THR A 246 37.98 -29.84 10.27
CA THR A 246 37.62 -29.61 8.87
C THR A 246 36.97 -30.80 8.18
N LYS A 247 36.84 -31.95 8.88
CA LYS A 247 36.26 -33.20 8.34
C LYS A 247 35.44 -33.90 9.42
N PHE A 248 34.39 -34.59 8.98
CA PHE A 248 33.63 -35.47 9.88
C PHE A 248 34.51 -36.59 10.39
N ALA A 249 34.45 -36.83 11.71
CA ALA A 249 35.04 -38.03 12.29
C ALA A 249 34.12 -39.22 11.98
N LEU A 250 34.72 -40.30 11.52
CA LEU A 250 34.03 -41.58 11.39
C LEU A 250 34.19 -42.33 12.72
N ASP A 251 33.11 -43.00 13.17
CA ASP A 251 33.19 -43.87 14.31
C ASP A 251 34.15 -45.05 14.03
N SER A 252 34.48 -45.82 15.07
CA SER A 252 35.38 -46.99 14.95
C SER A 252 34.87 -48.08 13.98
N ASN A 253 33.64 -47.97 13.50
CA ASN A 253 32.99 -48.88 12.55
C ASN A 253 32.87 -48.28 11.13
N GLY A 254 33.43 -47.08 10.88
CA GLY A 254 33.44 -46.42 9.55
C GLY A 254 32.09 -45.89 9.07
N LYS A 255 31.15 -45.63 10.00
CA LYS A 255 29.83 -45.06 9.70
C LYS A 255 29.75 -43.61 10.08
#